data_0e2088984ca5fcb291945e80af60f42c
#
_entry.id   0e2088984ca5fcb291945e80af60f42c
#
_cell.length_a   1.000
_cell.length_b   1.000
_cell.length_c   1.000
_cell.angle_alpha   90.00
_cell.angle_beta   90.00
_cell.angle_gamma   90.00
#
_symmetry.space_group_name_H-M   'P 1'
#
loop_
_entity.id
_entity.type
_entity.pdbx_description
1 polymer ?
#
loop_
_entity_poly.entity_id
_entity_poly.type
_entity_poly.pdbx_seq_one_letter_code
_entity_poly.pdbx_strand_id
1 'polypeptide(L)' 'MQINNCHNIDDFRKMAKSRLPAPLFHYIDGGADDESTLRRNTSSFDEYNLIPNGLADVANIDLSTTILGQKVRTP' A
#
# COMPACT_ATOMS: atom_id res chain seq x y z
N MET A 1 -9.97 16.98 -3.26
CA MET A 1 -9.14 16.17 -2.32
C MET A 1 -7.69 16.53 -2.51
N GLN A 2 -6.98 16.74 -1.45
CA GLN A 2 -5.56 17.08 -1.45
C GLN A 2 -4.74 15.88 -0.97
N ILE A 3 -3.47 15.82 -1.41
CA ILE A 3 -2.55 14.72 -1.04
C ILE A 3 -2.43 14.59 0.48
N ASN A 4 -2.44 15.69 1.21
CA ASN A 4 -2.34 15.68 2.68
C ASN A 4 -3.52 14.98 3.38
N ASN A 5 -4.62 14.75 2.68
CA ASN A 5 -5.79 14.05 3.19
C ASN A 5 -5.79 12.55 2.86
N CYS A 6 -4.72 12.06 2.24
CA CYS A 6 -4.56 10.65 1.93
C CYS A 6 -3.77 9.96 3.04
N HIS A 7 -4.38 9.03 3.77
CA HIS A 7 -3.79 8.34 4.91
C HIS A 7 -3.40 6.90 4.58
N ASN A 8 -3.83 6.38 3.44
CA ASN A 8 -3.53 5.03 2.97
C ASN A 8 -3.54 4.99 1.43
N ILE A 9 -3.16 3.85 0.89
CA ILE A 9 -3.10 3.65 -0.57
C ILE A 9 -4.48 3.76 -1.21
N ASP A 10 -5.54 3.29 -0.55
CA ASP A 10 -6.90 3.40 -1.09
C ASP A 10 -7.36 4.86 -1.25
N ASP A 11 -6.96 5.73 -0.34
CA ASP A 11 -7.23 7.16 -0.47
C ASP A 11 -6.54 7.76 -1.70
N PHE A 12 -5.29 7.38 -1.97
CA PHE A 12 -4.60 7.79 -3.20
C PHE A 12 -5.29 7.25 -4.45
N ARG A 13 -5.76 6.00 -4.41
CA ARG A 13 -6.53 5.42 -5.52
C ARG A 13 -7.81 6.21 -5.80
N LYS A 14 -8.56 6.57 -4.77
CA LYS A 14 -9.77 7.39 -4.90
C LYS A 14 -9.47 8.77 -5.47
N MET A 15 -8.39 9.38 -5.02
CA MET A 15 -7.95 10.68 -5.56
C MET A 15 -7.55 10.57 -7.03
N ALA A 16 -6.81 9.55 -7.41
CA ALA A 16 -6.45 9.29 -8.80
C ALA A 16 -7.69 9.12 -9.68
N LYS A 17 -8.70 8.37 -9.20
CA LYS A 17 -9.96 8.19 -9.91
C LYS A 17 -10.68 9.52 -10.19
N SER A 18 -10.59 10.47 -9.25
CA SER A 18 -11.23 11.78 -9.42
C SER A 18 -10.47 12.72 -10.36
N ARG A 19 -9.17 12.49 -10.57
CA ARG A 19 -8.30 13.40 -11.32
C ARG A 19 -7.92 12.91 -12.71
N LEU A 20 -7.86 11.61 -12.91
CA LEU A 20 -7.47 11.03 -14.19
C LEU A 20 -8.68 10.86 -15.11
N PRO A 21 -8.49 11.00 -16.44
CA PRO A 21 -9.52 10.58 -17.39
C PRO A 21 -9.90 9.12 -17.18
N ALA A 22 -11.19 8.81 -17.28
CA ALA A 22 -11.70 7.47 -16.97
C ALA A 22 -10.99 6.34 -17.75
N PRO A 23 -10.74 6.46 -19.08
CA PRO A 23 -10.03 5.41 -19.80
C PRO A 23 -8.63 5.15 -19.26
N LEU A 24 -7.89 6.19 -18.89
CA LEU A 24 -6.55 6.05 -18.32
C LEU A 24 -6.60 5.42 -16.94
N PHE A 25 -7.52 5.87 -16.08
CA PHE A 25 -7.69 5.30 -14.76
C PHE A 25 -8.01 3.79 -14.83
N HIS A 26 -8.95 3.39 -15.69
CA HIS A 26 -9.35 1.99 -15.83
C HIS A 26 -8.22 1.13 -16.42
N TYR A 27 -7.40 1.68 -17.30
CA TYR A 27 -6.23 0.98 -17.80
C TYR A 27 -5.22 0.65 -16.70
N ILE A 28 -4.96 1.59 -15.81
CA ILE A 28 -4.01 1.42 -14.70
C ILE A 28 -4.59 0.55 -13.58
N ASP A 29 -5.86 0.78 -13.23
CA ASP A 29 -6.51 0.18 -12.06
C ASP A 29 -7.04 -1.24 -12.34
N GLY A 30 -7.27 -1.58 -13.60
CA GLY A 30 -7.86 -2.86 -13.98
C GLY A 30 -6.85 -4.01 -13.99
N GLY A 31 -7.38 -5.22 -13.99
CA GLY A 31 -6.62 -6.46 -14.10
C GLY A 31 -7.12 -7.33 -15.26
N ALA A 32 -6.40 -8.42 -15.51
CA ALA A 32 -6.70 -9.33 -16.61
C ALA A 32 -7.91 -10.23 -16.30
N ASP A 33 -8.68 -10.54 -17.32
CA ASP A 33 -9.84 -11.45 -17.29
C ASP A 33 -10.84 -11.10 -16.19
N ASP A 34 -11.10 -11.99 -15.26
CA ASP A 34 -12.02 -11.81 -14.14
C ASP A 34 -11.39 -11.13 -12.91
N GLU A 35 -10.17 -10.62 -13.06
CA GLU A 35 -9.43 -9.86 -12.03
C GLU A 35 -9.14 -10.64 -10.74
N SER A 36 -9.04 -11.97 -10.79
CA SER A 36 -8.82 -12.76 -9.60
C SER A 36 -7.46 -12.50 -8.97
N THR A 37 -6.40 -12.37 -9.78
CA THR A 37 -5.06 -12.01 -9.30
C THR A 37 -5.03 -10.60 -8.74
N LEU A 38 -5.72 -9.65 -9.39
CA LEU A 38 -5.83 -8.28 -8.90
C LEU A 38 -6.44 -8.24 -7.50
N ARG A 39 -7.51 -8.97 -7.26
CA ARG A 39 -8.12 -9.06 -5.92
C ARG A 39 -7.18 -9.70 -4.90
N ARG A 40 -6.47 -10.75 -5.28
CA ARG A 40 -5.50 -11.44 -4.41
C ARG A 40 -4.32 -10.57 -4.02
N ASN A 41 -3.90 -9.65 -4.87
CA ASN A 41 -2.82 -8.71 -4.56
C ASN A 41 -3.09 -7.87 -3.29
N THR A 42 -4.35 -7.66 -2.97
CA THR A 42 -4.76 -6.97 -1.73
C THR A 42 -5.15 -7.96 -0.63
N SER A 43 -6.02 -8.92 -0.94
CA SER A 43 -6.56 -9.82 0.08
C SER A 43 -5.53 -10.75 0.71
N SER A 44 -4.42 -11.05 0.01
CA SER A 44 -3.36 -11.88 0.58
C SER A 44 -2.69 -11.26 1.80
N PHE A 45 -2.71 -9.93 1.93
CA PHE A 45 -2.20 -9.28 3.13
C PHE A 45 -3.03 -9.57 4.38
N ASP A 46 -4.32 -9.90 4.20
CA ASP A 46 -5.22 -10.24 5.32
C ASP A 46 -4.87 -11.57 5.98
N GLU A 47 -4.05 -12.40 5.33
CA GLU A 47 -3.57 -13.66 5.87
C GLU A 47 -2.46 -13.49 6.92
N TYR A 48 -1.91 -12.30 7.04
CA TYR A 48 -0.80 -11.98 7.94
C TYR A 48 -1.24 -10.99 9.00
N ASN A 49 -0.83 -11.24 10.23
CA ASN A 49 -1.08 -10.33 11.34
C ASN A 49 0.25 -9.82 11.91
N LEU A 50 0.32 -8.52 12.15
CA LEU A 50 1.42 -7.93 12.91
C LEU A 50 1.04 -7.95 14.38
N ILE A 51 1.80 -8.71 15.17
CA ILE A 51 1.56 -8.82 16.61
C ILE A 51 2.47 -7.80 17.30
N PRO A 52 1.91 -6.74 17.90
CA PRO A 52 2.74 -5.74 18.58
C PRO A 52 3.30 -6.30 19.90
N ASN A 53 4.52 -5.87 20.24
CA ASN A 53 5.09 -6.11 21.56
C ASN A 53 4.54 -5.08 22.54
N GLY A 54 3.84 -5.54 23.58
CA GLY A 54 3.34 -4.65 24.63
C GLY A 54 4.48 -4.05 25.45
N LEU A 55 4.32 -2.78 25.87
CA LEU A 55 5.26 -2.07 26.75
C LEU A 55 6.69 -1.97 26.21
N ALA A 56 6.86 -2.07 24.87
CA ALA A 56 8.16 -1.83 24.25
C ALA A 56 8.48 -0.35 24.21
N ASP A 57 9.74 0.01 24.47
CA ASP A 57 10.21 1.38 24.33
C ASP A 57 10.29 1.76 22.84
N VAL A 58 9.55 2.78 22.44
CA VAL A 58 9.49 3.28 21.06
C VAL A 58 10.04 4.69 20.92
N ALA A 59 10.84 5.16 21.89
CA ALA A 59 11.44 6.48 21.84
C ALA A 59 12.40 6.65 20.66
N ASN A 60 13.10 5.59 20.28
CA ASN A 60 13.98 5.55 19.12
C ASN A 60 13.52 4.43 18.20
N ILE A 61 12.86 4.83 17.10
CA ILE A 61 12.34 3.87 16.11
C ILE A 61 13.31 3.82 14.94
N ASP A 62 13.77 2.61 14.60
CA ASP A 62 14.56 2.32 13.41
C ASP A 62 13.82 1.28 12.57
N LEU A 63 13.30 1.71 11.42
CA LEU A 63 12.60 0.85 10.47
C LEU A 63 13.51 0.38 9.34
N SER A 64 14.81 0.69 9.41
CA SER A 64 15.75 0.31 8.35
C SER A 64 15.94 -1.21 8.29
N THR A 65 16.14 -1.69 7.10
CA THR A 65 16.43 -3.11 6.83
C THR A 65 17.27 -3.24 5.56
N THR A 66 17.66 -4.47 5.24
CA THR A 66 18.41 -4.76 4.02
C THR A 66 17.58 -5.67 3.13
N ILE A 67 17.35 -5.25 1.90
CA ILE A 67 16.61 -6.00 0.88
C ILE A 67 17.53 -6.21 -0.32
N LEU A 68 17.75 -7.47 -0.70
CA LEU A 68 18.63 -7.87 -1.82
C LEU A 68 20.01 -7.21 -1.73
N GLY A 69 20.59 -7.13 -0.53
CA GLY A 69 21.89 -6.53 -0.29
C GLY A 69 21.91 -5.01 -0.24
N GLN A 70 20.79 -4.35 -0.43
CA GLN A 70 20.66 -2.90 -0.35
C GLN A 70 19.99 -2.46 0.95
N LYS A 71 20.60 -1.46 1.60
CA LYS A 71 20.03 -0.88 2.81
C LYS A 71 18.89 0.07 2.45
N VAL A 72 17.73 -0.15 3.07
CA VAL A 72 16.55 0.70 2.89
C VAL A 72 16.10 1.24 4.25
N ARG A 73 15.51 2.44 4.26
CA ARG A 73 15.06 3.09 5.49
C ARG A 73 13.77 2.50 6.03
N THR A 74 12.91 2.03 5.14
CA THR A 74 11.66 1.34 5.47
C THR A 74 11.49 0.17 4.52
N PRO A 75 11.00 -0.97 4.98
CA PRO A 75 10.67 -2.08 4.11
C PRO A 75 9.51 -1.77 3.16
#